data_992a4d524e7d993d5a83d344b34d4fed
#
_entry.id   992a4d524e7d993d5a83d344b34d4fed
#
_cell.length_a   1.000
_cell.length_b   1.000
_cell.length_c   1.000
_cell.angle_alpha   90.00
_cell.angle_beta   90.00
_cell.angle_gamma   90.00
#
_symmetry.space_group_name_H-M   'P 1'
#
loop_
_entity.id
_entity.type
_entity.pdbx_description
1 polymer ?
#
loop_
_entity_poly.entity_id
_entity_poly.type
_entity_poly.pdbx_seq_one_letter_code
_entity_poly.pdbx_strand_id
1 'polypeptide(L)'
;MKKHNVNVQKRKKHYTVGAILWLIVEYVSLIFFGLCAVVPVISCVITAFKTQEEYQATNVMTLPENWLNFDNFIKAFQTADMGRAFLNSVIVMVSVLVVSIIIGTQLAYVLNRFKFPGNGLIRNLFLFASLLPAVAMQVTVYNIMTALHFVNHLYGYIILMCGTDVISIYIFIQFMENIPISLDESAIIDGASY
;
A
#
# COMPACT_ATOMS: atom_id res chain seq x y z
N MET A 1 -49.83 5.85 -1.26
CA MET A 1 -48.43 5.39 -1.46
C MET A 1 -48.46 4.12 -2.30
N LYS A 2 -48.20 4.18 -3.61
CA LYS A 2 -48.11 3.03 -4.52
C LYS A 2 -46.68 2.50 -4.51
N LYS A 3 -46.45 1.29 -3.99
CA LYS A 3 -45.17 0.57 -4.08
C LYS A 3 -44.94 0.19 -5.55
N HIS A 4 -43.93 0.76 -6.16
CA HIS A 4 -43.43 0.38 -7.47
C HIS A 4 -42.58 -0.90 -7.30
N ASN A 5 -43.18 -2.04 -7.62
CA ASN A 5 -42.44 -3.30 -7.73
C ASN A 5 -41.61 -3.25 -9.02
N VAL A 6 -40.32 -2.98 -8.89
CA VAL A 6 -39.37 -3.14 -9.99
C VAL A 6 -39.07 -4.63 -10.15
N ASN A 7 -39.74 -5.27 -11.11
CA ASN A 7 -39.45 -6.65 -11.51
C ASN A 7 -38.11 -6.64 -12.27
N VAL A 8 -37.00 -6.96 -11.56
CA VAL A 8 -35.71 -7.20 -12.18
C VAL A 8 -35.76 -8.57 -12.87
N GLN A 9 -36.16 -8.57 -14.14
CA GLN A 9 -36.04 -9.76 -14.99
C GLN A 9 -34.56 -10.11 -15.13
N LYS A 10 -34.10 -11.17 -14.46
CA LYS A 10 -32.81 -11.79 -14.70
C LYS A 10 -32.81 -12.34 -16.15
N ARG A 11 -32.22 -11.59 -17.08
CA ARG A 11 -31.92 -12.07 -18.44
C ARG A 11 -31.04 -13.30 -18.35
N LYS A 12 -31.58 -14.47 -18.69
CA LYS A 12 -30.79 -15.72 -18.90
C LYS A 12 -29.80 -15.41 -20.02
N LYS A 13 -28.50 -15.31 -19.70
CA LYS A 13 -27.45 -15.21 -20.72
C LYS A 13 -27.38 -16.56 -21.44
N HIS A 14 -27.85 -16.61 -22.70
CA HIS A 14 -27.56 -17.72 -23.59
C HIS A 14 -26.10 -17.60 -24.05
N TYR A 15 -25.24 -18.45 -23.53
CA TYR A 15 -23.85 -18.52 -23.97
C TYR A 15 -23.80 -19.28 -25.32
N THR A 16 -23.21 -18.66 -26.32
CA THR A 16 -22.87 -19.32 -27.58
C THR A 16 -21.77 -20.35 -27.32
N VAL A 17 -21.70 -21.45 -28.07
CA VAL A 17 -20.67 -22.48 -27.91
C VAL A 17 -19.25 -21.89 -27.88
N GLY A 18 -18.96 -20.90 -28.72
CA GLY A 18 -17.70 -20.19 -28.73
C GLY A 18 -17.42 -19.42 -27.41
N ALA A 19 -18.45 -18.86 -26.78
CA ALA A 19 -18.31 -18.19 -25.49
C ALA A 19 -18.03 -19.20 -24.36
N ILE A 20 -18.60 -20.40 -24.43
CA ILE A 20 -18.30 -21.46 -23.45
C ILE A 20 -16.85 -21.93 -23.59
N LEU A 21 -16.38 -22.16 -24.81
CA LEU A 21 -14.99 -22.57 -25.07
C LEU A 21 -14.01 -21.50 -24.58
N TRP A 22 -14.29 -20.20 -24.81
CA TRP A 22 -13.48 -19.11 -24.32
C TRP A 22 -13.43 -19.06 -22.79
N LEU A 23 -14.56 -19.22 -22.11
CA LEU A 23 -14.62 -19.33 -20.66
C LEU A 23 -13.79 -20.50 -20.12
N ILE A 24 -13.83 -21.66 -20.77
CA ILE A 24 -13.03 -22.82 -20.37
C ILE A 24 -11.53 -22.47 -20.46
N VAL A 25 -11.08 -21.88 -21.56
CA VAL A 25 -9.68 -21.47 -21.74
C VAL A 25 -9.28 -20.45 -20.68
N GLU A 26 -10.14 -19.47 -20.38
CA GLU A 26 -9.92 -18.46 -19.35
C GLU A 26 -9.75 -19.11 -17.97
N TYR A 27 -10.67 -19.96 -17.55
CA TYR A 27 -10.59 -20.63 -16.25
C TYR A 27 -9.41 -21.60 -16.15
N VAL A 28 -9.10 -22.35 -17.20
CA VAL A 28 -7.95 -23.25 -17.23
C VAL A 28 -6.66 -22.47 -17.10
N SER A 29 -6.51 -21.36 -17.84
CA SER A 29 -5.33 -20.50 -17.72
C SER A 29 -5.22 -19.85 -16.35
N LEU A 30 -6.30 -19.34 -15.76
CA LEU A 30 -6.32 -18.78 -14.42
C LEU A 30 -5.91 -19.81 -13.37
N ILE A 31 -6.45 -21.04 -13.44
CA ILE A 31 -6.07 -22.10 -12.51
C ILE A 31 -4.61 -22.49 -12.69
N PHE A 32 -4.14 -22.63 -13.93
CA PHE A 32 -2.75 -22.98 -14.22
C PHE A 32 -1.78 -21.92 -13.66
N PHE A 33 -1.98 -20.67 -14.00
CA PHE A 33 -1.11 -19.58 -13.49
C PHE A 33 -1.27 -19.37 -11.98
N GLY A 34 -2.48 -19.58 -11.44
CA GLY A 34 -2.71 -19.56 -10.00
C GLY A 34 -1.90 -20.64 -9.28
N LEU A 35 -1.90 -21.88 -9.80
CA LEU A 35 -1.08 -22.96 -9.25
C LEU A 35 0.40 -22.64 -9.37
N CYS A 36 0.87 -22.15 -10.52
CA CYS A 36 2.26 -21.75 -10.70
C CYS A 36 2.70 -20.66 -9.69
N ALA A 37 1.82 -19.74 -9.33
CA ALA A 37 2.11 -18.70 -8.33
C ALA A 37 2.14 -19.27 -6.90
N VAL A 38 1.34 -20.29 -6.59
CA VAL A 38 1.23 -20.86 -5.25
C VAL A 38 2.33 -21.90 -4.95
N VAL A 39 2.79 -22.63 -5.97
CA VAL A 39 3.83 -23.68 -5.82
C VAL A 39 5.10 -23.17 -5.11
N PRO A 40 5.72 -22.03 -5.46
CA PRO A 40 6.89 -21.54 -4.74
C PRO A 40 6.61 -21.26 -3.26
N VAL A 41 5.44 -20.73 -2.94
CA VAL A 41 5.04 -20.45 -1.55
C VAL A 41 4.92 -21.75 -0.75
N ILE A 42 4.25 -22.75 -1.32
CA ILE A 42 4.13 -24.09 -0.68
C ILE A 42 5.52 -24.70 -0.48
N SER A 43 6.40 -24.63 -1.50
CA SER A 43 7.74 -25.20 -1.36
C SER A 43 8.57 -24.46 -0.29
N CYS A 44 8.45 -23.16 -0.16
CA CYS A 44 9.08 -22.39 0.92
C CYS A 44 8.56 -22.82 2.30
N VAL A 45 7.25 -23.00 2.44
CA VAL A 45 6.66 -23.48 3.71
C VAL A 45 7.15 -24.88 4.06
N ILE A 46 7.14 -25.82 3.12
CA ILE A 46 7.63 -27.19 3.33
C ILE A 46 9.10 -27.16 3.75
N THR A 47 9.94 -26.43 3.04
CA THR A 47 11.39 -26.39 3.32
C THR A 47 11.73 -25.65 4.60
N ALA A 48 10.90 -24.70 5.05
CA ALA A 48 11.12 -23.98 6.30
C ALA A 48 11.14 -24.89 7.54
N PHE A 49 10.42 -26.03 7.49
CA PHE A 49 10.37 -27.01 8.59
C PHE A 49 11.40 -28.14 8.48
N LYS A 50 12.15 -28.24 7.35
CA LYS A 50 13.18 -29.27 7.16
C LYS A 50 14.44 -28.93 7.90
N THR A 51 15.16 -29.97 8.36
CA THR A 51 16.55 -29.82 8.78
C THR A 51 17.46 -29.60 7.56
N GLN A 52 18.68 -29.12 7.79
CA GLN A 52 19.66 -28.93 6.73
C GLN A 52 20.00 -30.25 6.01
N GLU A 53 20.08 -31.35 6.74
CA GLU A 53 20.36 -32.69 6.21
C GLU A 53 19.19 -33.18 5.35
N GLU A 54 17.97 -33.06 5.85
CA GLU A 54 16.74 -33.42 5.14
C GLU A 54 16.57 -32.61 3.85
N TYR A 55 16.87 -31.29 3.90
CA TYR A 55 16.80 -30.42 2.72
C TYR A 55 17.78 -30.86 1.62
N GLN A 56 19.00 -31.32 2.01
CA GLN A 56 19.99 -31.77 1.04
C GLN A 56 19.67 -33.17 0.49
N ALA A 57 19.06 -34.03 1.31
CA ALA A 57 18.76 -35.42 0.96
C ALA A 57 17.46 -35.63 0.19
N THR A 58 16.54 -34.66 0.26
CA THR A 58 15.17 -34.79 -0.30
C THR A 58 14.83 -33.72 -1.33
N ASN A 59 13.75 -33.95 -2.11
CA ASN A 59 13.23 -32.95 -3.03
C ASN A 59 12.50 -31.83 -2.25
N VAL A 60 12.49 -30.60 -2.82
CA VAL A 60 11.83 -29.40 -2.24
C VAL A 60 10.36 -29.61 -1.91
N MET A 61 9.67 -30.48 -2.67
CA MET A 61 8.24 -30.79 -2.49
C MET A 61 7.99 -32.01 -1.58
N THR A 62 9.02 -32.70 -1.14
CA THR A 62 8.88 -33.76 -0.13
C THR A 62 8.49 -33.16 1.20
N LEU A 63 7.47 -33.69 1.85
CA LEU A 63 7.01 -33.19 3.14
C LEU A 63 8.10 -33.38 4.22
N PRO A 64 8.20 -32.45 5.19
CA PRO A 64 9.17 -32.56 6.27
C PRO A 64 8.82 -33.73 7.18
N GLU A 65 9.83 -34.38 7.74
CA GLU A 65 9.66 -35.45 8.71
C GLU A 65 9.03 -34.94 10.02
N ASN A 66 9.38 -33.71 10.40
CA ASN A 66 8.86 -33.08 11.61
C ASN A 66 8.35 -31.63 11.32
N TRP A 67 7.04 -31.45 11.33
CA TRP A 67 6.38 -30.15 11.20
C TRP A 67 6.55 -29.21 12.41
N LEU A 68 7.10 -29.70 13.52
CA LEU A 68 7.36 -28.89 14.72
C LEU A 68 8.82 -28.44 14.81
N ASN A 69 9.60 -28.59 13.74
CA ASN A 69 10.96 -28.09 13.66
C ASN A 69 10.98 -26.59 13.36
N PHE A 70 11.17 -25.77 14.38
CA PHE A 70 11.24 -24.30 14.27
C PHE A 70 12.67 -23.75 14.25
N ASP A 71 13.69 -24.58 14.13
CA ASP A 71 15.09 -24.17 14.18
C ASP A 71 15.45 -23.13 13.10
N ASN A 72 14.91 -23.32 11.89
CA ASN A 72 15.16 -22.37 10.79
C ASN A 72 14.52 -21.00 11.08
N PHE A 73 13.34 -20.97 11.71
CA PHE A 73 12.67 -19.72 12.09
C PHE A 73 13.46 -18.99 13.19
N ILE A 74 13.97 -19.73 14.19
CA ILE A 74 14.78 -19.15 15.26
C ILE A 74 16.09 -18.60 14.69
N LYS A 75 16.78 -19.38 13.85
CA LYS A 75 18.00 -18.94 13.17
C LYS A 75 17.76 -17.71 12.30
N ALA A 76 16.69 -17.71 11.49
CA ALA A 76 16.33 -16.57 10.65
C ALA A 76 16.05 -15.31 11.50
N PHE A 77 15.30 -15.46 12.58
CA PHE A 77 14.98 -14.37 13.49
C PHE A 77 16.24 -13.76 14.11
N GLN A 78 17.17 -14.61 14.56
CA GLN A 78 18.43 -14.18 15.19
C GLN A 78 19.39 -13.59 14.16
N THR A 79 19.59 -14.27 13.02
CA THR A 79 20.54 -13.83 11.98
C THR A 79 20.16 -12.52 11.33
N ALA A 80 18.86 -12.31 11.13
CA ALA A 80 18.33 -11.07 10.55
C ALA A 80 18.09 -9.96 11.58
N ASP A 81 18.39 -10.17 12.86
CA ASP A 81 18.07 -9.23 13.96
C ASP A 81 16.63 -8.70 13.85
N MET A 82 15.68 -9.63 13.65
CA MET A 82 14.29 -9.29 13.32
C MET A 82 13.63 -8.42 14.39
N GLY A 83 13.99 -8.59 15.65
CA GLY A 83 13.48 -7.76 16.74
C GLY A 83 13.77 -6.28 16.51
N ARG A 84 15.01 -5.96 16.15
CA ARG A 84 15.42 -4.59 15.81
C ARG A 84 14.80 -4.11 14.50
N ALA A 85 14.70 -4.98 13.50
CA ALA A 85 14.06 -4.67 12.23
C ALA A 85 12.58 -4.31 12.40
N PHE A 86 11.84 -5.08 13.21
CA PHE A 86 10.45 -4.77 13.56
C PHE A 86 10.31 -3.44 14.31
N LEU A 87 11.18 -3.20 15.30
CA LEU A 87 11.17 -1.94 16.04
C LEU A 87 11.41 -0.75 15.10
N ASN A 88 12.40 -0.84 14.22
CA ASN A 88 12.67 0.18 13.22
C ASN A 88 11.47 0.41 12.30
N SER A 89 10.82 -0.67 11.86
CA SER A 89 9.61 -0.57 11.02
C SER A 89 8.47 0.13 11.74
N VAL A 90 8.26 -0.17 13.02
CA VAL A 90 7.24 0.51 13.85
C VAL A 90 7.56 2.00 14.02
N ILE A 91 8.83 2.35 14.30
CA ILE A 91 9.26 3.74 14.43
C ILE A 91 9.02 4.50 13.12
N VAL A 92 9.43 3.93 11.98
CA VAL A 92 9.20 4.54 10.66
C VAL A 92 7.70 4.71 10.41
N MET A 93 6.93 3.64 10.56
CA MET A 93 5.49 3.65 10.29
C MET A 93 4.76 4.71 11.13
N VAL A 94 4.99 4.74 12.44
CA VAL A 94 4.33 5.70 13.34
C VAL A 94 4.76 7.13 13.00
N SER A 95 6.06 7.36 12.81
CA SER A 95 6.59 8.68 12.50
C SER A 95 6.04 9.23 11.18
N VAL A 96 6.10 8.41 10.12
CA VAL A 96 5.58 8.80 8.80
C VAL A 96 4.08 9.04 8.85
N LEU A 97 3.32 8.15 9.49
CA LEU A 97 1.87 8.29 9.61
C LEU A 97 1.46 9.59 10.31
N VAL A 98 2.05 9.86 11.48
CA VAL A 98 1.76 11.07 12.25
C VAL A 98 2.10 12.34 11.46
N VAL A 99 3.31 12.41 10.89
CA VAL A 99 3.76 13.58 10.15
C VAL A 99 2.95 13.79 8.87
N SER A 100 2.68 12.71 8.11
CA SER A 100 1.91 12.78 6.87
C SER A 100 0.46 13.19 7.11
N ILE A 101 -0.17 12.72 8.18
CA ILE A 101 -1.54 13.15 8.54
C ILE A 101 -1.54 14.63 8.90
N ILE A 102 -0.63 15.08 9.77
CA ILE A 102 -0.58 16.48 10.21
C ILE A 102 -0.34 17.41 9.02
N ILE A 103 0.71 17.16 8.23
CA ILE A 103 1.05 18.01 7.09
C ILE A 103 -0.03 17.92 6.00
N GLY A 104 -0.49 16.71 5.69
CA GLY A 104 -1.47 16.48 4.63
C GLY A 104 -2.84 17.11 4.92
N THR A 105 -3.31 17.01 6.17
CA THR A 105 -4.59 17.63 6.57
C THR A 105 -4.51 19.16 6.61
N GLN A 106 -3.41 19.74 7.12
CA GLN A 106 -3.20 21.17 7.10
C GLN A 106 -3.12 21.72 5.67
N LEU A 107 -2.37 21.05 4.81
CA LEU A 107 -2.25 21.44 3.42
C LEU A 107 -3.61 21.34 2.68
N ALA A 108 -4.34 20.25 2.89
CA ALA A 108 -5.68 20.06 2.33
C ALA A 108 -6.65 21.14 2.82
N TYR A 109 -6.61 21.47 4.10
CA TYR A 109 -7.42 22.53 4.68
C TYR A 109 -7.13 23.88 4.03
N VAL A 110 -5.86 24.28 3.94
CA VAL A 110 -5.45 25.55 3.33
C VAL A 110 -5.86 25.60 1.85
N LEU A 111 -5.60 24.55 1.09
CA LEU A 111 -5.95 24.50 -0.34
C LEU A 111 -7.46 24.48 -0.58
N ASN A 112 -8.26 23.99 0.35
CA ASN A 112 -9.71 23.94 0.22
C ASN A 112 -10.41 25.22 0.70
N ARG A 113 -10.03 25.73 1.88
CA ARG A 113 -10.71 26.84 2.55
C ARG A 113 -10.23 28.21 2.09
N PHE A 114 -8.95 28.35 1.74
CA PHE A 114 -8.39 29.66 1.37
C PHE A 114 -8.29 29.82 -0.16
N LYS A 115 -8.80 30.95 -0.65
CA LYS A 115 -8.65 31.36 -2.05
C LYS A 115 -7.51 32.36 -2.13
N PHE A 116 -6.38 31.95 -2.66
CA PHE A 116 -5.21 32.80 -2.87
C PHE A 116 -4.66 32.62 -4.30
N PRO A 117 -3.93 33.61 -4.85
CA PRO A 117 -3.33 33.49 -6.18
C PRO A 117 -2.31 32.34 -6.16
N GLY A 118 -2.45 31.39 -7.11
CA GLY A 118 -1.58 30.21 -7.17
C GLY A 118 -2.17 28.93 -6.56
N ASN A 119 -3.31 28.98 -5.85
CA ASN A 119 -3.95 27.76 -5.29
C ASN A 119 -4.16 26.67 -6.36
N GLY A 120 -4.70 27.01 -7.52
CA GLY A 120 -4.90 26.08 -8.61
C GLY A 120 -3.59 25.55 -9.20
N LEU A 121 -2.53 26.36 -9.24
CA LEU A 121 -1.21 25.94 -9.68
C LEU A 121 -0.64 24.88 -8.73
N ILE A 122 -0.72 25.11 -7.42
CA ILE A 122 -0.23 24.16 -6.39
C ILE A 122 -0.97 22.84 -6.51
N ARG A 123 -2.29 22.84 -6.61
CA ARG A 123 -3.09 21.61 -6.83
C ARG A 123 -2.65 20.85 -8.08
N ASN A 124 -2.44 21.56 -9.20
CA ASN A 124 -1.99 20.95 -10.44
C ASN A 124 -0.55 20.41 -10.36
N LEU A 125 0.33 21.06 -9.61
CA LEU A 125 1.70 20.55 -9.36
C LEU A 125 1.68 19.25 -8.59
N PHE A 126 0.82 19.10 -7.58
CA PHE A 126 0.63 17.82 -6.90
C PHE A 126 0.12 16.74 -7.85
N LEU A 127 -0.88 17.07 -8.70
CA LEU A 127 -1.37 16.14 -9.72
C LEU A 127 -0.24 15.74 -10.69
N PHE A 128 0.53 16.69 -11.18
CA PHE A 128 1.65 16.41 -12.06
C PHE A 128 2.70 15.53 -11.38
N ALA A 129 3.05 15.82 -10.12
CA ALA A 129 3.98 15.03 -9.34
C ALA A 129 3.54 13.57 -9.17
N SER A 130 2.23 13.31 -9.03
CA SER A 130 1.68 11.96 -8.93
C SER A 130 1.82 11.13 -10.22
N LEU A 131 2.01 11.78 -11.37
CA LEU A 131 2.20 11.13 -12.67
C LEU A 131 3.67 10.75 -12.93
N LEU A 132 4.60 11.25 -12.12
CA LEU A 132 6.01 10.92 -12.28
C LEU A 132 6.28 9.47 -11.84
N PRO A 133 6.89 8.65 -12.71
CA PRO A 133 7.18 7.27 -12.36
C PRO A 133 8.23 7.22 -11.26
N ALA A 134 7.88 6.68 -10.08
CA ALA A 134 8.77 6.59 -8.93
C ALA A 134 10.10 5.90 -9.26
N VAL A 135 10.07 4.88 -10.12
CA VAL A 135 11.27 4.15 -10.54
C VAL A 135 12.25 5.06 -11.28
N ALA A 136 11.77 5.96 -12.15
CA ALA A 136 12.64 6.90 -12.88
C ALA A 136 13.31 7.93 -11.95
N MET A 137 12.68 8.24 -10.83
CA MET A 137 13.19 9.21 -9.87
C MET A 137 14.18 8.62 -8.85
N GLN A 138 14.30 7.29 -8.75
CA GLN A 138 15.09 6.63 -7.70
C GLN A 138 16.55 7.06 -7.67
N VAL A 139 17.21 7.15 -8.84
CA VAL A 139 18.63 7.55 -8.93
C VAL A 139 18.83 8.98 -8.42
N THR A 140 17.95 9.90 -8.85
CA THR A 140 18.01 11.30 -8.43
C THR A 140 17.77 11.45 -6.93
N VAL A 141 16.75 10.74 -6.40
CA VAL A 141 16.44 10.72 -4.97
C VAL A 141 17.63 10.17 -4.17
N TYR A 142 18.24 9.07 -4.62
CA TYR A 142 19.42 8.51 -3.97
C TYR A 142 20.59 9.49 -3.92
N ASN A 143 20.86 10.21 -5.02
CA ASN A 143 21.93 11.22 -5.07
C ASN A 143 21.67 12.37 -4.09
N ILE A 144 20.41 12.84 -3.99
CA ILE A 144 20.02 13.86 -3.02
C ILE A 144 20.20 13.34 -1.59
N MET A 145 19.73 12.12 -1.31
CA MET A 145 19.88 11.49 0.01
C MET A 145 21.34 11.34 0.41
N THR A 146 22.21 11.01 -0.56
CA THR A 146 23.66 10.91 -0.33
C THR A 146 24.27 12.28 -0.04
N ALA A 147 23.92 13.29 -0.81
CA ALA A 147 24.42 14.67 -0.60
C ALA A 147 23.99 15.25 0.75
N LEU A 148 22.82 14.86 1.26
CA LEU A 148 22.31 15.28 2.57
C LEU A 148 22.79 14.38 3.73
N HIS A 149 23.61 13.38 3.46
CA HIS A 149 24.05 12.37 4.45
C HIS A 149 22.89 11.62 5.13
N PHE A 150 21.78 11.37 4.38
CA PHE A 150 20.60 10.69 4.88
C PHE A 150 20.62 9.18 4.63
N VAL A 151 21.52 8.70 3.77
CA VAL A 151 21.67 7.27 3.46
C VAL A 151 22.11 6.50 4.70
N ASN A 152 21.54 5.33 4.93
CA ASN A 152 21.76 4.47 6.10
C ASN A 152 21.32 5.07 7.45
N HIS A 153 20.56 6.13 7.44
CA HIS A 153 19.97 6.73 8.65
C HIS A 153 18.44 6.60 8.65
N LEU A 154 17.89 6.15 9.77
CA LEU A 154 16.44 5.95 9.92
C LEU A 154 15.67 7.28 9.74
N TYR A 155 16.19 8.38 10.28
CA TYR A 155 15.60 9.71 10.13
C TYR A 155 15.57 10.17 8.67
N GLY A 156 16.60 9.85 7.90
CA GLY A 156 16.64 10.20 6.48
C GLY A 156 15.51 9.51 5.70
N TYR A 157 15.29 8.23 5.97
CA TYR A 157 14.20 7.47 5.37
C TYR A 157 12.82 8.00 5.80
N ILE A 158 12.66 8.37 7.08
CA ILE A 158 11.41 8.97 7.59
C ILE A 158 11.12 10.29 6.86
N ILE A 159 12.11 11.18 6.75
CA ILE A 159 11.96 12.47 6.06
C ILE A 159 11.55 12.25 4.59
N LEU A 160 12.21 11.31 3.90
CA LEU A 160 11.87 10.96 2.53
C LEU A 160 10.43 10.50 2.39
N MET A 161 9.99 9.60 3.27
CA MET A 161 8.64 9.04 3.22
C MET A 161 7.55 10.05 3.58
N CYS A 162 7.82 10.98 4.47
CA CYS A 162 6.86 12.04 4.84
C CYS A 162 6.53 12.99 3.68
N GLY A 163 7.43 13.17 2.72
CA GLY A 163 7.27 14.10 1.61
C GLY A 163 6.69 13.52 0.32
N THR A 164 6.53 12.20 0.23
CA THR A 164 6.24 11.52 -1.06
C THR A 164 4.80 11.09 -1.27
N ASP A 165 3.94 11.21 -0.26
CA ASP A 165 2.57 10.71 -0.36
C ASP A 165 1.59 11.75 -0.93
N VAL A 166 1.74 12.02 -2.22
CA VAL A 166 0.88 12.96 -2.96
C VAL A 166 -0.57 12.46 -3.05
N ILE A 167 -0.78 11.14 -3.09
CA ILE A 167 -2.11 10.55 -3.21
C ILE A 167 -2.93 10.83 -1.95
N SER A 168 -2.33 10.68 -0.76
CA SER A 168 -2.99 11.02 0.51
C SER A 168 -3.41 12.48 0.57
N ILE A 169 -2.61 13.42 0.04
CA ILE A 169 -2.98 14.83 -0.02
C ILE A 169 -4.27 15.02 -0.85
N TYR A 170 -4.39 14.34 -1.98
CA TYR A 170 -5.62 14.39 -2.79
C TYR A 170 -6.82 13.83 -2.05
N ILE A 171 -6.66 12.71 -1.36
CA ILE A 171 -7.72 12.10 -0.55
C ILE A 171 -8.17 13.09 0.53
N PHE A 172 -7.24 13.75 1.23
CA PHE A 172 -7.57 14.76 2.23
C PHE A 172 -8.27 15.98 1.63
N ILE A 173 -7.85 16.46 0.46
CA ILE A 173 -8.53 17.56 -0.23
C ILE A 173 -9.97 17.20 -0.55
N GLN A 174 -10.20 16.01 -1.13
CA GLN A 174 -11.56 15.56 -1.46
C GLN A 174 -12.41 15.34 -0.20
N PHE A 175 -11.82 14.87 0.88
CA PHE A 175 -12.52 14.73 2.14
C PHE A 175 -12.93 16.09 2.69
N MET A 176 -12.03 17.09 2.66
CA MET A 176 -12.30 18.46 3.11
C MET A 176 -13.39 19.15 2.27
N GLU A 177 -13.51 18.82 0.97
CA GLU A 177 -14.58 19.35 0.11
C GLU A 177 -15.97 18.90 0.56
N ASN A 178 -16.09 17.75 1.23
CA ASN A 178 -17.35 17.25 1.76
C ASN A 178 -17.68 17.77 3.16
N ILE A 179 -16.76 18.46 3.83
CA ILE A 179 -17.00 19.07 5.15
C ILE A 179 -17.65 20.45 4.96
N PRO A 180 -18.87 20.68 5.49
CA PRO A 180 -19.55 21.98 5.36
C PRO A 180 -18.76 23.12 6.01
N ILE A 181 -18.71 24.27 5.32
CA ILE A 181 -18.02 25.48 5.83
C ILE A 181 -18.63 25.98 7.15
N SER A 182 -19.91 25.69 7.39
CA SER A 182 -20.61 26.06 8.62
C SER A 182 -19.94 25.50 9.90
N LEU A 183 -19.16 24.44 9.81
CA LEU A 183 -18.38 23.94 10.93
C LEU A 183 -17.22 24.87 11.29
N ASP A 184 -16.55 25.41 10.28
CA ASP A 184 -15.49 26.40 10.48
C ASP A 184 -16.07 27.73 11.05
N GLU A 185 -17.22 28.15 10.53
CA GLU A 185 -17.95 29.33 11.01
C GLU A 185 -18.38 29.15 12.49
N SER A 186 -18.85 27.96 12.86
CA SER A 186 -19.23 27.67 14.25
C SER A 186 -18.02 27.72 15.18
N ALA A 187 -16.88 27.15 14.75
CA ALA A 187 -15.66 27.19 15.53
C ALA A 187 -15.15 28.63 15.76
N ILE A 188 -15.28 29.50 14.74
CA ILE A 188 -14.92 30.93 14.86
C ILE A 188 -15.85 31.66 15.86
N ILE A 189 -17.15 31.35 15.84
CA ILE A 189 -18.11 31.91 16.79
C ILE A 189 -17.77 31.47 18.22
N ASP A 190 -17.28 30.23 18.39
CA ASP A 190 -16.85 29.69 19.68
C ASP A 190 -15.46 30.24 20.12
N GLY A 191 -14.85 31.13 19.35
CA GLY A 191 -13.60 31.82 19.69
C GLY A 191 -12.33 31.13 19.16
N ALA A 192 -12.46 30.16 18.27
CA ALA A 192 -11.28 29.59 17.59
C ALA A 192 -10.69 30.62 16.60
N SER A 193 -9.35 30.69 16.58
CA SER A 193 -8.59 31.47 15.59
C SER A 193 -7.94 30.51 14.60
N TYR A 194 -7.71 31.00 13.37
CA TYR A 194 -6.96 30.25 12.36
C TYR A 194 -5.49 30.03 12.78
#